data_45300784196c3381f90260369d9997a9
#
_entry.id   45300784196c3381f90260369d9997a9
#
_cell.length_a   1.000
_cell.length_b   1.000
_cell.length_c   1.000
_cell.angle_alpha   90.00
_cell.angle_beta   90.00
_cell.angle_gamma   90.00
#
_symmetry.space_group_name_H-M   'P 1'
#
loop_
_entity.id
_entity.type
_entity.pdbx_description
1 polymer ?
#
loop_
_entity_poly.entity_id
_entity_poly.type
_entity_poly.pdbx_seq_one_letter_code
_entity_poly.pdbx_strand_id
1 'polypeptide(L)'
;AFTELCDDMSNMQTALGKLRVAGSGGQYMLLLDDIWRLSGSCVSLMSQIPSSHIDTAELNSFVVRIGDYARALSKKALNDEERTAEDEEQLTALYDSCARISRELNDRLSIGDVPTAAVTNEGYYESAYAQDVKQSDDIDKFPTLIYDGPFSESSEKREAKGLGTDEIDRETARATAEKLTGTDRMEDAGETEGTIASWDFTATDEQGRETGISIAKRGGKIVWFMGSAAGGENQMPDEATRERMKQAALEWLGKAGFDDMHATYAQYYSGAGVINFAATKDDIILYNDLVKVWVDIETNEVIGADARNYLFSHTEREMPTPSVNPGEAEAKVSVNLEIESRELALIPITVETERLCYEFKGRCGEDEYIVYIDAQTGAEQQIFVIINTENGQLTA
;
A
#
# COMPACT_ATOMS: atom_id res chain seq x y z
N ALA A 1 8.29 -22.51 -6.20
CA ALA A 1 9.59 -22.42 -5.51
C ALA A 1 10.40 -21.20 -5.96
N PHE A 2 10.66 -21.00 -7.29
CA PHE A 2 11.49 -19.86 -7.74
C PHE A 2 10.80 -18.53 -7.51
N THR A 3 9.52 -18.38 -7.87
CA THR A 3 8.71 -17.18 -7.62
C THR A 3 8.63 -16.87 -6.12
N GLU A 4 8.36 -17.88 -5.31
CA GLU A 4 8.33 -17.74 -3.86
C GLU A 4 9.70 -17.36 -3.28
N LEU A 5 10.81 -17.83 -3.87
CA LEU A 5 12.15 -17.41 -3.48
C LEU A 5 12.37 -15.91 -3.80
N CYS A 6 11.90 -15.42 -4.96
CA CYS A 6 11.96 -14.00 -5.30
C CYS A 6 11.17 -13.16 -4.30
N ASP A 7 9.97 -13.60 -3.94
CA ASP A 7 9.11 -12.94 -2.96
C ASP A 7 9.75 -12.91 -1.57
N ASP A 8 10.27 -14.06 -1.09
CA ASP A 8 10.94 -14.15 0.21
C ASP A 8 12.23 -13.31 0.27
N MET A 9 12.99 -13.23 -0.82
CA MET A 9 14.16 -12.36 -0.90
C MET A 9 13.80 -10.87 -0.90
N SER A 10 12.70 -10.49 -1.57
CA SER A 10 12.18 -9.12 -1.54
C SER A 10 11.66 -8.75 -0.15
N ASN A 11 10.96 -9.65 0.51
CA ASN A 11 10.50 -9.48 1.89
C ASN A 11 11.68 -9.38 2.88
N MET A 12 12.73 -10.18 2.67
CA MET A 12 13.95 -10.12 3.48
C MET A 12 14.68 -8.78 3.30
N GLN A 13 14.78 -8.28 2.06
CA GLN A 13 15.33 -6.95 1.78
C GLN A 13 14.53 -5.87 2.53
N THR A 14 13.20 -5.91 2.45
CA THR A 14 12.30 -4.99 3.15
C THR A 14 12.50 -5.03 4.66
N ALA A 15 12.58 -6.24 5.25
CA ALA A 15 12.80 -6.42 6.69
C ALA A 15 14.18 -5.91 7.13
N LEU A 16 15.24 -6.16 6.36
CA LEU A 16 16.57 -5.60 6.61
C LEU A 16 16.58 -4.06 6.51
N GLY A 17 15.86 -3.49 5.53
CA GLY A 17 15.70 -2.05 5.39
C GLY A 17 15.04 -1.43 6.64
N LYS A 18 13.90 -1.97 7.07
CA LYS A 18 13.20 -1.53 8.29
C LYS A 18 14.10 -1.66 9.54
N LEU A 19 14.88 -2.73 9.62
CA LEU A 19 15.78 -2.98 10.76
C LEU A 19 16.84 -1.87 10.91
N ARG A 20 17.29 -1.23 9.82
CA ARG A 20 18.24 -0.11 9.84
C ARG A 20 17.69 1.12 10.57
N VAL A 21 16.38 1.31 10.54
CA VAL A 21 15.68 2.46 11.15
C VAL A 21 14.82 2.07 12.35
N ALA A 22 14.83 0.82 12.78
CA ALA A 22 14.15 0.38 13.98
C ALA A 22 14.84 0.99 15.23
N GLY A 23 14.08 1.79 15.98
CA GLY A 23 14.57 2.53 17.15
C GLY A 23 14.34 1.84 18.48
N SER A 24 13.43 0.87 18.58
CA SER A 24 13.03 0.28 19.85
C SER A 24 12.94 -1.24 19.84
N GLY A 25 13.13 -1.84 21.04
CA GLY A 25 13.33 -3.28 21.20
C GLY A 25 12.21 -4.18 20.70
N GLY A 26 10.95 -3.76 20.74
CA GLY A 26 9.82 -4.60 20.31
C GLY A 26 9.79 -4.83 18.80
N GLN A 27 9.76 -3.75 18.02
CA GLN A 27 9.74 -3.82 16.56
C GLN A 27 11.03 -4.41 16.00
N TYR A 28 12.16 -4.06 16.63
CA TYR A 28 13.46 -4.63 16.30
C TYR A 28 13.48 -6.15 16.42
N MET A 29 12.94 -6.70 17.50
CA MET A 29 12.87 -8.16 17.72
C MET A 29 11.95 -8.85 16.71
N LEU A 30 10.82 -8.24 16.36
CA LEU A 30 9.90 -8.79 15.36
C LEU A 30 10.56 -8.86 13.98
N LEU A 31 11.26 -7.82 13.57
CA LEU A 31 12.00 -7.79 12.31
C LEU A 31 13.13 -8.83 12.27
N LEU A 32 13.86 -9.02 13.36
CA LEU A 32 14.90 -10.06 13.45
C LEU A 32 14.32 -11.48 13.36
N ASP A 33 13.15 -11.73 13.95
CA ASP A 33 12.44 -13.00 13.84
C ASP A 33 11.97 -13.26 12.41
N ASP A 34 11.41 -12.24 11.75
CA ASP A 34 11.02 -12.30 10.34
C ASP A 34 12.20 -12.62 9.42
N ILE A 35 13.32 -11.93 9.60
CA ILE A 35 14.54 -12.17 8.81
C ILE A 35 15.03 -13.60 9.01
N TRP A 36 15.06 -14.09 10.25
CA TRP A 36 15.46 -15.45 10.54
C TRP A 36 14.53 -16.49 9.91
N ARG A 37 13.21 -16.27 9.99
CA ARG A 37 12.19 -17.12 9.38
C ARG A 37 12.32 -17.14 7.85
N LEU A 38 12.46 -15.97 7.21
CA LEU A 38 12.63 -15.84 5.77
C LEU A 38 13.92 -16.51 5.30
N SER A 39 15.02 -16.41 6.06
CA SER A 39 16.26 -17.15 5.77
C SER A 39 16.02 -18.66 5.69
N GLY A 40 15.31 -19.23 6.68
CA GLY A 40 14.97 -20.64 6.67
C GLY A 40 14.08 -21.05 5.49
N SER A 41 13.12 -20.20 5.12
CA SER A 41 12.23 -20.40 3.96
C SER A 41 13.02 -20.40 2.65
N CYS A 42 13.87 -19.40 2.41
CA CYS A 42 14.73 -19.30 1.23
C CYS A 42 15.63 -20.55 1.07
N VAL A 43 16.24 -21.03 2.17
CA VAL A 43 17.05 -22.28 2.15
C VAL A 43 16.21 -23.48 1.70
N SER A 44 14.99 -23.59 2.22
CA SER A 44 14.06 -24.67 1.84
C SER A 44 13.65 -24.57 0.36
N LEU A 45 13.34 -23.38 -0.13
CA LEU A 45 12.95 -23.15 -1.52
C LEU A 45 14.12 -23.42 -2.49
N MET A 46 15.33 -22.98 -2.15
CA MET A 46 16.52 -23.26 -2.96
C MET A 46 16.80 -24.75 -3.13
N SER A 47 16.50 -25.58 -2.12
CA SER A 47 16.65 -27.03 -2.23
C SER A 47 15.73 -27.68 -3.28
N GLN A 48 14.70 -26.98 -3.72
CA GLN A 48 13.72 -27.43 -4.72
C GLN A 48 14.05 -26.90 -6.13
N ILE A 49 15.04 -26.01 -6.26
CA ILE A 49 15.42 -25.40 -7.53
C ILE A 49 16.59 -26.15 -8.13
N PRO A 50 16.53 -26.56 -9.43
CA PRO A 50 17.62 -27.24 -10.09
C PRO A 50 18.91 -26.38 -10.15
N SER A 51 20.00 -26.91 -9.68
CA SER A 51 21.30 -26.22 -9.59
C SER A 51 21.94 -25.83 -10.94
N SER A 52 21.36 -26.31 -12.06
CA SER A 52 21.84 -25.99 -13.40
C SER A 52 21.58 -24.58 -13.88
N HIS A 53 20.69 -23.81 -13.17
CA HIS A 53 20.22 -22.51 -13.60
C HIS A 53 20.65 -21.34 -12.70
N ILE A 54 20.94 -21.60 -11.44
CA ILE A 54 21.37 -20.60 -10.46
C ILE A 54 22.47 -21.23 -9.61
N ASP A 55 23.49 -20.44 -9.27
CA ASP A 55 24.45 -20.86 -8.24
C ASP A 55 23.78 -20.78 -6.85
N THR A 56 23.03 -21.83 -6.55
CA THR A 56 22.31 -21.95 -5.29
C THR A 56 23.24 -22.10 -4.10
N ALA A 57 24.49 -22.51 -4.28
CA ALA A 57 25.42 -22.71 -3.18
C ALA A 57 25.91 -21.39 -2.59
N GLU A 58 26.23 -20.40 -3.43
CA GLU A 58 26.65 -19.09 -3.01
C GLU A 58 25.48 -18.31 -2.39
N LEU A 59 24.32 -18.33 -3.06
CA LEU A 59 23.10 -17.72 -2.55
C LEU A 59 22.67 -18.32 -1.21
N ASN A 60 22.72 -19.64 -1.08
CA ASN A 60 22.42 -20.35 0.17
C ASN A 60 23.35 -19.91 1.30
N SER A 61 24.66 -19.82 1.03
CA SER A 61 25.64 -19.35 2.03
C SER A 61 25.37 -17.91 2.47
N PHE A 62 24.94 -17.06 1.54
CA PHE A 62 24.58 -15.67 1.84
C PHE A 62 23.33 -15.58 2.73
N VAL A 63 22.27 -16.30 2.36
CA VAL A 63 20.99 -16.30 3.10
C VAL A 63 21.16 -16.87 4.51
N VAL A 64 21.93 -17.94 4.67
CA VAL A 64 22.24 -18.52 5.99
C VAL A 64 22.99 -17.50 6.87
N ARG A 65 23.95 -16.76 6.31
CA ARG A 65 24.67 -15.71 7.07
C ARG A 65 23.75 -14.60 7.53
N ILE A 66 22.74 -14.18 6.72
CA ILE A 66 21.72 -13.22 7.14
C ILE A 66 20.94 -13.76 8.34
N GLY A 67 20.48 -15.00 8.27
CA GLY A 67 19.73 -15.62 9.37
C GLY A 67 20.56 -15.74 10.65
N ASP A 68 21.83 -16.16 10.56
CA ASP A 68 22.75 -16.25 11.69
C ASP A 68 23.03 -14.88 12.30
N TYR A 69 23.18 -13.85 11.47
CA TYR A 69 23.36 -12.47 11.91
C TYR A 69 22.14 -11.93 12.64
N ALA A 70 20.92 -12.13 12.07
CA ALA A 70 19.68 -11.77 12.74
C ALA A 70 19.56 -12.43 14.12
N ARG A 71 19.93 -13.71 14.23
CA ARG A 71 19.94 -14.43 15.51
C ARG A 71 20.98 -13.91 16.48
N ALA A 72 22.15 -13.48 16.00
CA ALA A 72 23.18 -12.86 16.84
C ALA A 72 22.72 -11.53 17.41
N LEU A 73 22.09 -10.67 16.59
CA LEU A 73 21.50 -9.41 17.01
C LEU A 73 20.33 -9.61 17.99
N SER A 74 19.49 -10.63 17.78
CA SER A 74 18.42 -10.99 18.71
C SER A 74 18.98 -11.33 20.10
N LYS A 75 20.10 -12.05 20.19
CA LYS A 75 20.74 -12.36 21.47
C LYS A 75 21.29 -11.11 22.15
N LYS A 76 21.90 -10.17 21.40
CA LYS A 76 22.34 -8.88 21.94
C LYS A 76 21.16 -8.12 22.53
N ALA A 77 20.05 -7.99 21.76
CA ALA A 77 18.85 -7.29 22.22
C ALA A 77 18.22 -7.92 23.46
N LEU A 78 18.19 -9.25 23.57
CA LEU A 78 17.70 -9.95 24.78
C LEU A 78 18.58 -9.77 26.01
N ASN A 79 19.84 -9.39 25.83
CA ASN A 79 20.79 -9.10 26.89
C ASN A 79 20.88 -7.58 27.22
N ASP A 80 19.98 -6.77 26.66
CA ASP A 80 20.00 -5.30 26.73
C ASP A 80 21.33 -4.68 26.23
N GLU A 81 21.99 -5.37 25.28
CA GLU A 81 23.19 -4.86 24.62
C GLU A 81 22.80 -3.96 23.44
N GLU A 82 23.35 -2.75 23.41
CA GLU A 82 23.13 -1.81 22.31
C GLU A 82 23.85 -2.25 21.03
N ARG A 83 23.30 -1.85 19.87
CA ARG A 83 23.98 -2.02 18.58
C ARG A 83 25.25 -1.20 18.53
N THR A 84 26.32 -1.80 18.01
CA THR A 84 27.58 -1.12 17.78
C THR A 84 27.64 -0.51 16.38
N ALA A 85 28.57 0.40 16.14
CA ALA A 85 28.83 0.94 14.80
C ALA A 85 29.20 -0.17 13.79
N GLU A 86 29.87 -1.25 14.25
CA GLU A 86 30.17 -2.41 13.42
C GLU A 86 28.91 -3.18 13.05
N ASP A 87 27.94 -3.32 13.96
CA ASP A 87 26.65 -3.93 13.67
C ASP A 87 25.88 -3.11 12.62
N GLU A 88 25.90 -1.78 12.69
CA GLU A 88 25.26 -0.91 11.70
C GLU A 88 25.91 -1.00 10.31
N GLU A 89 27.24 -1.06 10.25
CA GLU A 89 28.00 -1.23 9.00
C GLU A 89 27.69 -2.59 8.36
N GLN A 90 27.67 -3.65 9.16
CA GLN A 90 27.35 -5.01 8.70
C GLN A 90 25.90 -5.12 8.22
N LEU A 91 24.95 -4.50 8.93
CA LEU A 91 23.54 -4.48 8.55
C LEU A 91 23.34 -3.77 7.22
N THR A 92 24.00 -2.63 7.00
CA THR A 92 23.95 -1.89 5.75
C THR A 92 24.54 -2.73 4.60
N ALA A 93 25.70 -3.37 4.79
CA ALA A 93 26.31 -4.23 3.78
C ALA A 93 25.44 -5.46 3.42
N LEU A 94 24.74 -6.04 4.40
CA LEU A 94 23.79 -7.13 4.17
C LEU A 94 22.56 -6.66 3.39
N TYR A 95 22.02 -5.49 3.75
CA TYR A 95 20.90 -4.86 3.04
C TYR A 95 21.25 -4.61 1.57
N ASP A 96 22.38 -3.94 1.28
CA ASP A 96 22.82 -3.61 -0.07
C ASP A 96 23.02 -4.88 -0.93
N SER A 97 23.62 -5.92 -0.33
CA SER A 97 23.81 -7.20 -1.00
C SER A 97 22.49 -7.92 -1.27
N CYS A 98 21.56 -7.88 -0.30
CA CYS A 98 20.24 -8.47 -0.45
C CYS A 98 19.44 -7.74 -1.54
N ALA A 99 19.48 -6.40 -1.56
CA ALA A 99 18.81 -5.57 -2.56
C ALA A 99 19.32 -5.88 -3.99
N ARG A 100 20.63 -6.06 -4.16
CA ARG A 100 21.21 -6.43 -5.45
C ARG A 100 20.77 -7.81 -5.90
N ILE A 101 20.79 -8.80 -5.01
CA ILE A 101 20.39 -10.18 -5.31
C ILE A 101 18.88 -10.26 -5.59
N SER A 102 18.05 -9.61 -4.77
CA SER A 102 16.60 -9.55 -4.97
C SER A 102 16.25 -8.98 -6.34
N ARG A 103 16.91 -7.90 -6.76
CA ARG A 103 16.72 -7.31 -8.09
C ARG A 103 17.12 -8.30 -9.20
N GLU A 104 18.27 -8.95 -9.10
CA GLU A 104 18.72 -9.93 -10.10
C GLU A 104 17.76 -11.11 -10.25
N LEU A 105 17.21 -11.62 -9.15
CA LEU A 105 16.21 -12.69 -9.16
C LEU A 105 14.89 -12.25 -9.80
N ASN A 106 14.41 -11.05 -9.48
CA ASN A 106 13.20 -10.48 -10.06
C ASN A 106 13.37 -10.16 -11.56
N ASP A 107 14.53 -9.68 -11.98
CA ASP A 107 14.84 -9.47 -13.41
C ASP A 107 14.77 -10.78 -14.19
N ARG A 108 15.30 -11.88 -13.66
CA ARG A 108 15.17 -13.20 -14.27
C ARG A 108 13.72 -13.68 -14.32
N LEU A 109 12.96 -13.46 -13.27
CA LEU A 109 11.55 -13.81 -13.23
C LEU A 109 10.76 -13.04 -14.31
N SER A 110 11.03 -11.76 -14.48
CA SER A 110 10.30 -10.88 -15.44
C SER A 110 10.53 -11.26 -16.91
N ILE A 111 11.73 -11.76 -17.25
CA ILE A 111 12.07 -12.23 -18.62
C ILE A 111 11.68 -13.70 -18.85
N GLY A 112 11.10 -14.37 -17.86
CA GLY A 112 10.71 -15.78 -17.97
C GLY A 112 11.88 -16.77 -17.88
N ASP A 113 13.06 -16.34 -17.44
CA ASP A 113 14.22 -17.21 -17.16
C ASP A 113 14.02 -17.92 -15.81
N VAL A 114 12.99 -18.75 -15.75
CA VAL A 114 12.62 -19.49 -14.54
C VAL A 114 13.25 -20.87 -14.60
N PRO A 115 13.98 -21.32 -13.56
CA PRO A 115 14.53 -22.66 -13.48
C PRO A 115 13.44 -23.72 -13.57
N THR A 116 13.36 -24.41 -14.70
CA THR A 116 12.47 -25.55 -14.88
C THR A 116 13.28 -26.86 -14.72
N ALA A 117 12.74 -27.79 -13.92
CA ALA A 117 13.31 -29.15 -13.90
C ALA A 117 13.12 -29.75 -15.28
N ALA A 118 14.23 -30.08 -15.96
CA ALA A 118 14.21 -30.91 -17.15
C ALA A 118 13.73 -32.30 -16.74
N VAL A 119 12.46 -32.58 -16.88
CA VAL A 119 11.94 -33.93 -16.76
C VAL A 119 12.34 -34.66 -18.07
N THR A 120 13.46 -35.36 -18.04
CA THR A 120 13.76 -36.35 -19.06
C THR A 120 12.90 -37.57 -18.79
N ASN A 121 11.72 -37.60 -19.41
CA ASN A 121 11.02 -38.76 -19.97
C ASN A 121 9.59 -38.43 -20.30
N GLU A 122 9.29 -38.46 -21.59
CA GLU A 122 7.97 -38.70 -22.22
C GLU A 122 6.73 -38.28 -21.39
N GLY A 123 6.51 -36.98 -21.25
CA GLY A 123 5.35 -36.41 -20.62
C GLY A 123 5.52 -34.91 -20.50
N TYR A 124 5.22 -34.21 -21.59
CA TYR A 124 5.01 -32.77 -21.56
C TYR A 124 3.82 -32.51 -20.64
N TYR A 125 4.08 -32.20 -19.41
CA TYR A 125 3.20 -31.33 -18.66
C TYR A 125 3.52 -29.90 -19.11
N GLU A 126 2.80 -29.39 -20.10
CA GLU A 126 2.63 -27.96 -20.25
C GLU A 126 2.18 -27.48 -18.87
N SER A 127 3.05 -26.74 -18.20
CA SER A 127 2.67 -26.16 -16.90
C SER A 127 1.52 -25.20 -17.18
N ALA A 128 0.39 -25.41 -16.54
CA ALA A 128 -0.77 -24.51 -16.59
C ALA A 128 -0.39 -23.05 -16.25
N TYR A 129 0.74 -22.84 -15.62
CA TYR A 129 1.34 -21.53 -15.31
C TYR A 129 1.80 -20.72 -16.54
N ALA A 130 2.24 -21.35 -17.62
CA ALA A 130 2.70 -20.62 -18.81
C ALA A 130 1.54 -20.08 -19.65
N GLN A 131 0.31 -20.57 -19.46
CA GLN A 131 -0.89 -20.07 -20.14
C GLN A 131 -1.60 -18.97 -19.36
N ASP A 132 -1.55 -18.97 -18.03
CA ASP A 132 -2.17 -17.96 -17.19
C ASP A 132 -1.44 -16.59 -17.22
N VAL A 133 -0.12 -16.58 -17.45
CA VAL A 133 0.66 -15.32 -17.53
C VAL A 133 0.39 -14.56 -18.86
N LYS A 134 -0.18 -15.20 -19.88
CA LYS A 134 -0.48 -14.56 -21.18
C LYS A 134 -1.93 -14.10 -21.35
N GLN A 135 -2.80 -14.28 -20.37
CA GLN A 135 -4.22 -13.98 -20.47
C GLN A 135 -4.85 -13.32 -19.23
N SER A 136 -4.05 -12.70 -18.38
CA SER A 136 -4.61 -11.81 -17.38
C SER A 136 -4.45 -10.36 -17.84
N ASP A 137 -5.46 -9.85 -18.54
CA ASP A 137 -5.85 -8.44 -18.46
C ASP A 137 -6.37 -8.14 -17.04
N ASP A 138 -5.64 -8.62 -16.02
CA ASP A 138 -5.92 -8.36 -14.62
C ASP A 138 -5.35 -6.99 -14.26
N ILE A 139 -6.13 -5.97 -14.56
CA ILE A 139 -6.04 -4.61 -14.02
C ILE A 139 -6.08 -4.62 -12.47
N ASP A 140 -6.39 -5.75 -11.85
CA ASP A 140 -6.61 -5.89 -10.39
C ASP A 140 -5.39 -6.34 -9.56
N LYS A 141 -4.18 -6.43 -10.14
CA LYS A 141 -2.96 -6.74 -9.37
C LYS A 141 -2.06 -5.54 -9.18
N PHE A 142 -2.62 -4.44 -8.68
CA PHE A 142 -1.79 -3.43 -8.06
C PHE A 142 -1.38 -3.89 -6.66
N PRO A 143 -0.11 -3.64 -6.26
CA PRO A 143 0.26 -3.81 -4.86
C PRO A 143 -0.73 -3.01 -4.02
N THR A 144 -1.52 -3.68 -3.24
CA THR A 144 -2.48 -3.05 -2.35
C THR A 144 -1.68 -2.20 -1.38
N LEU A 145 -1.97 -0.89 -1.29
CA LEU A 145 -1.39 -0.07 -0.23
C LEU A 145 -1.65 -0.77 1.10
N ILE A 146 -0.69 -0.70 2.02
CA ILE A 146 -0.77 -1.42 3.30
C ILE A 146 -2.04 -1.07 4.07
N TYR A 147 -2.58 0.14 3.89
CA TYR A 147 -3.85 0.56 4.48
C TYR A 147 -5.09 0.04 3.73
N ASP A 148 -4.89 -0.50 2.53
CA ASP A 148 -5.89 -1.30 1.79
C ASP A 148 -5.66 -2.80 2.02
N GLY A 149 -4.65 -3.18 2.82
CA GLY A 149 -4.14 -4.52 3.04
C GLY A 149 -5.17 -5.57 3.46
N PRO A 150 -4.78 -6.62 4.18
CA PRO A 150 -5.60 -7.82 4.40
C PRO A 150 -7.01 -7.58 4.98
N PHE A 151 -7.37 -6.34 5.21
CA PHE A 151 -8.69 -5.91 5.70
C PHE A 151 -9.71 -5.61 4.59
N SER A 152 -9.29 -5.46 3.33
CA SER A 152 -10.20 -5.24 2.20
C SER A 152 -11.04 -6.48 1.87
N GLU A 153 -10.48 -7.67 2.01
CA GLU A 153 -11.18 -8.95 1.75
C GLU A 153 -12.26 -9.29 2.80
N SER A 154 -12.22 -8.67 3.97
CA SER A 154 -13.22 -8.88 5.02
C SER A 154 -14.42 -7.92 4.96
N SER A 155 -14.48 -7.05 3.94
CA SER A 155 -15.48 -5.98 3.84
C SER A 155 -16.92 -6.48 3.67
N GLU A 156 -17.13 -7.63 3.08
CA GLU A 156 -18.47 -8.18 2.80
C GLU A 156 -19.32 -8.46 4.06
N LYS A 157 -18.71 -8.51 5.25
CA LYS A 157 -19.40 -8.80 6.52
C LYS A 157 -19.40 -7.64 7.51
N ARG A 158 -18.91 -6.47 7.13
CA ARG A 158 -18.81 -5.30 8.01
C ARG A 158 -20.05 -4.42 7.89
N GLU A 159 -20.47 -3.84 9.00
CA GLU A 159 -21.43 -2.74 8.99
C GLU A 159 -20.78 -1.50 8.36
N ALA A 160 -21.49 -0.85 7.43
CA ALA A 160 -21.02 0.39 6.82
C ALA A 160 -21.34 1.57 7.76
N LYS A 161 -20.34 1.97 8.54
CA LYS A 161 -20.48 3.00 9.60
C LYS A 161 -20.54 4.42 9.06
N GLY A 162 -19.89 4.68 7.92
CA GLY A 162 -19.79 6.00 7.27
C GLY A 162 -21.02 6.40 6.43
N LEU A 163 -22.06 5.55 6.39
CA LEU A 163 -23.31 5.87 5.74
C LEU A 163 -24.13 6.84 6.61
N GLY A 164 -24.81 7.80 5.99
CA GLY A 164 -25.80 8.66 6.66
C GLY A 164 -27.01 7.88 7.15
N THR A 165 -27.93 8.57 7.80
CA THR A 165 -29.17 7.99 8.37
C THR A 165 -30.34 8.02 7.40
N ASP A 166 -30.40 9.04 6.53
CA ASP A 166 -31.56 9.32 5.68
C ASP A 166 -31.48 8.51 4.38
N GLU A 167 -32.60 7.91 4.01
CA GLU A 167 -32.72 7.26 2.71
C GLU A 167 -33.04 8.30 1.64
N ILE A 168 -32.39 8.13 0.47
CA ILE A 168 -32.65 8.95 -0.71
C ILE A 168 -33.34 8.12 -1.79
N ASP A 169 -34.19 8.78 -2.56
CA ASP A 169 -34.80 8.17 -3.71
C ASP A 169 -33.87 8.19 -4.95
N ARG A 170 -34.26 7.45 -5.97
CA ARG A 170 -33.50 7.28 -7.19
C ARG A 170 -33.30 8.60 -7.96
N GLU A 171 -34.25 9.51 -7.90
CA GLU A 171 -34.16 10.81 -8.59
C GLU A 171 -33.10 11.71 -7.93
N THR A 172 -33.10 11.75 -6.62
CA THR A 172 -32.06 12.45 -5.81
C THR A 172 -30.68 11.85 -6.06
N ALA A 173 -30.58 10.51 -6.12
CA ALA A 173 -29.33 9.83 -6.42
C ALA A 173 -28.83 10.15 -7.84
N ARG A 174 -29.73 10.18 -8.84
CA ARG A 174 -29.39 10.57 -10.21
C ARG A 174 -28.86 12.00 -10.28
N ALA A 175 -29.51 12.94 -9.63
CA ALA A 175 -29.05 14.34 -9.59
C ALA A 175 -27.66 14.46 -8.94
N THR A 176 -27.39 13.65 -7.92
CA THR A 176 -26.05 13.55 -7.32
C THR A 176 -25.03 12.98 -8.30
N ALA A 177 -25.36 11.91 -9.01
CA ALA A 177 -24.51 11.29 -10.03
C ALA A 177 -24.16 12.28 -11.15
N GLU A 178 -25.15 12.99 -11.69
CA GLU A 178 -24.96 14.02 -12.72
C GLU A 178 -24.06 15.16 -12.25
N LYS A 179 -24.27 15.63 -11.02
CA LYS A 179 -23.41 16.65 -10.42
C LYS A 179 -21.95 16.24 -10.30
N LEU A 180 -21.69 14.98 -9.89
CA LEU A 180 -20.35 14.49 -9.60
C LEU A 180 -19.57 14.11 -10.88
N THR A 181 -20.25 13.62 -11.89
CA THR A 181 -19.64 13.21 -13.16
C THR A 181 -19.61 14.33 -14.21
N GLY A 182 -20.37 15.41 -13.98
CA GLY A 182 -20.47 16.53 -14.91
C GLY A 182 -21.29 16.23 -16.18
N THR A 183 -22.05 15.12 -16.20
CA THR A 183 -22.94 14.77 -17.32
C THR A 183 -24.41 14.89 -16.90
N ASP A 184 -25.27 15.35 -17.80
CA ASP A 184 -26.73 15.44 -17.66
C ASP A 184 -27.49 14.26 -18.29
N ARG A 185 -26.77 13.21 -18.64
CA ARG A 185 -27.31 12.05 -19.41
C ARG A 185 -27.15 10.74 -18.67
N MET A 186 -27.29 10.76 -17.34
CA MET A 186 -27.22 9.52 -16.56
C MET A 186 -28.47 8.66 -16.78
N GLU A 187 -28.26 7.45 -17.27
CA GLU A 187 -29.27 6.42 -17.44
C GLU A 187 -29.29 5.50 -16.21
N ASP A 188 -30.46 4.97 -15.91
CA ASP A 188 -30.64 4.02 -14.82
C ASP A 188 -30.02 2.66 -15.19
N ALA A 189 -29.03 2.24 -14.43
CA ALA A 189 -28.39 0.93 -14.55
C ALA A 189 -28.90 -0.10 -13.52
N GLY A 190 -29.88 0.30 -12.67
CA GLY A 190 -30.45 -0.58 -11.68
C GLY A 190 -30.06 -0.22 -10.24
N GLU A 191 -29.88 -1.23 -9.42
CA GLU A 191 -29.52 -1.09 -8.02
C GLU A 191 -28.66 -2.24 -7.56
N THR A 192 -27.76 -1.97 -6.62
CA THR A 192 -26.95 -2.98 -5.94
C THR A 192 -27.50 -3.16 -4.53
N GLU A 193 -27.73 -4.40 -4.16
CA GLU A 193 -28.08 -4.79 -2.80
C GLU A 193 -26.84 -5.21 -2.01
N GLY A 194 -26.87 -5.10 -0.70
CA GLY A 194 -25.77 -5.52 0.18
C GLY A 194 -25.57 -4.56 1.35
N THR A 195 -24.40 -4.62 1.98
CA THR A 195 -24.08 -3.77 3.14
C THR A 195 -24.13 -2.28 2.79
N ILE A 196 -23.71 -1.91 1.58
CA ILE A 196 -23.87 -0.58 1.00
C ILE A 196 -24.81 -0.73 -0.18
N ALA A 197 -26.12 -0.68 0.08
CA ALA A 197 -27.10 -0.68 -0.98
C ALA A 197 -27.04 0.65 -1.76
N SER A 198 -27.08 0.59 -3.10
CA SER A 198 -26.89 1.74 -3.97
C SER A 198 -27.89 1.80 -5.13
N TRP A 199 -28.05 3.01 -5.68
CA TRP A 199 -28.63 3.26 -6.98
C TRP A 199 -27.50 3.39 -8.00
N ASP A 200 -27.59 2.65 -9.10
CA ASP A 200 -26.53 2.57 -10.10
C ASP A 200 -26.96 3.28 -11.39
N PHE A 201 -26.03 4.06 -11.96
CA PHE A 201 -26.25 4.84 -13.16
C PHE A 201 -25.08 4.68 -14.13
N THR A 202 -25.37 4.82 -15.42
CA THR A 202 -24.37 4.84 -16.49
C THR A 202 -24.61 6.00 -17.43
N ALA A 203 -23.55 6.43 -18.10
CA ALA A 203 -23.64 7.34 -19.23
C ALA A 203 -22.64 6.92 -20.30
N THR A 204 -22.99 7.16 -21.56
CA THR A 204 -22.08 6.96 -22.69
C THR A 204 -21.91 8.29 -23.41
N ASP A 205 -20.65 8.73 -23.59
CA ASP A 205 -20.36 9.97 -24.28
C ASP A 205 -20.45 9.82 -25.84
N GLU A 206 -20.23 10.92 -26.54
CA GLU A 206 -20.29 10.94 -28.03
C GLU A 206 -19.18 10.10 -28.69
N GLN A 207 -18.12 9.76 -27.94
CA GLN A 207 -17.01 8.92 -28.36
C GLN A 207 -17.24 7.43 -28.02
N GLY A 208 -18.36 7.11 -27.38
CA GLY A 208 -18.70 5.74 -26.96
C GLY A 208 -18.00 5.30 -25.67
N ARG A 209 -17.41 6.23 -24.90
CA ARG A 209 -16.80 5.93 -23.59
C ARG A 209 -17.89 5.86 -22.54
N GLU A 210 -17.83 4.82 -21.74
CA GLU A 210 -18.79 4.58 -20.67
C GLU A 210 -18.32 5.18 -19.34
N THR A 211 -19.24 5.71 -18.57
CA THR A 211 -19.07 6.15 -17.19
C THR A 211 -20.12 5.46 -16.33
N GLY A 212 -19.67 4.79 -15.26
CA GLY A 212 -20.53 4.15 -14.27
C GLY A 212 -20.38 4.83 -12.92
N ILE A 213 -21.48 4.95 -12.16
CA ILE A 213 -21.49 5.52 -10.81
C ILE A 213 -22.53 4.84 -9.95
N SER A 214 -22.18 4.60 -8.68
CA SER A 214 -23.08 4.08 -7.64
C SER A 214 -23.22 5.09 -6.51
N ILE A 215 -24.47 5.42 -6.15
CA ILE A 215 -24.81 6.32 -5.06
C ILE A 215 -25.52 5.52 -3.96
N ALA A 216 -25.01 5.59 -2.74
CA ALA A 216 -25.58 4.86 -1.60
C ALA A 216 -27.04 5.30 -1.35
N LYS A 217 -27.94 4.33 -1.18
CA LYS A 217 -29.35 4.58 -0.89
C LYS A 217 -29.51 5.31 0.45
N ARG A 218 -28.64 5.01 1.42
CA ARG A 218 -28.59 5.65 2.72
C ARG A 218 -27.47 6.71 2.75
N GLY A 219 -27.85 7.95 3.04
CA GLY A 219 -26.95 9.10 3.15
C GLY A 219 -26.56 9.74 1.81
N GLY A 220 -26.87 9.13 0.67
CA GLY A 220 -26.66 9.71 -0.65
C GLY A 220 -25.19 9.96 -1.05
N LYS A 221 -24.24 9.38 -0.33
CA LYS A 221 -22.82 9.49 -0.68
C LYS A 221 -22.49 8.60 -1.87
N ILE A 222 -21.48 9.02 -2.64
CA ILE A 222 -20.92 8.17 -3.68
C ILE A 222 -20.29 6.92 -3.07
N VAL A 223 -20.52 5.76 -3.68
CA VAL A 223 -19.85 4.50 -3.34
C VAL A 223 -18.60 4.34 -4.21
N TRP A 224 -18.79 4.41 -5.50
CA TRP A 224 -17.73 4.43 -6.50
C TRP A 224 -18.21 5.12 -7.78
N PHE A 225 -17.26 5.58 -8.56
CA PHE A 225 -17.50 6.04 -9.92
C PHE A 225 -16.27 5.73 -10.79
N MET A 226 -16.48 5.39 -12.04
CA MET A 226 -15.40 5.15 -12.98
C MET A 226 -15.81 5.58 -14.39
N GLY A 227 -15.03 6.46 -14.98
CA GLY A 227 -15.02 6.83 -16.38
C GLY A 227 -13.77 6.29 -17.06
N SER A 228 -13.51 6.75 -18.27
CA SER A 228 -12.35 6.36 -19.06
C SER A 228 -11.32 7.47 -19.09
N ALA A 229 -10.05 7.14 -18.84
CA ALA A 229 -8.94 8.03 -19.10
C ALA A 229 -8.78 8.29 -20.62
N ALA A 230 -8.18 9.41 -20.98
CA ALA A 230 -7.84 9.71 -22.39
C ALA A 230 -6.82 8.70 -22.97
N GLY A 231 -6.16 7.95 -22.10
CA GLY A 231 -5.07 7.04 -22.44
C GLY A 231 -3.73 7.77 -22.39
N GLY A 232 -2.64 7.05 -22.22
CA GLY A 232 -1.32 7.64 -22.12
C GLY A 232 -0.25 6.63 -21.75
N GLU A 233 0.98 7.07 -21.73
CA GLU A 233 2.11 6.27 -21.29
C GLU A 233 2.11 6.12 -19.77
N ASN A 234 2.71 5.04 -19.27
CA ASN A 234 3.00 4.83 -17.85
C ASN A 234 4.20 5.70 -17.47
N GLN A 235 3.97 6.97 -17.24
CA GLN A 235 5.02 7.91 -16.86
C GLN A 235 4.54 8.79 -15.71
N MET A 236 5.40 8.94 -14.70
CA MET A 236 5.16 9.86 -13.59
C MET A 236 5.16 11.30 -14.10
N PRO A 237 4.07 12.06 -13.90
CA PRO A 237 4.01 13.45 -14.34
C PRO A 237 4.94 14.33 -13.50
N ASP A 238 5.27 15.51 -14.04
CA ASP A 238 6.06 16.51 -13.31
C ASP A 238 5.36 16.99 -12.03
N GLU A 239 6.10 17.60 -11.14
CA GLU A 239 5.58 18.06 -9.84
C GLU A 239 4.41 19.05 -9.97
N ALA A 240 4.49 19.96 -10.95
CA ALA A 240 3.43 20.94 -11.17
C ALA A 240 2.13 20.27 -11.63
N THR A 241 2.22 19.25 -12.47
CA THR A 241 1.06 18.45 -12.90
C THR A 241 0.49 17.65 -11.74
N ARG A 242 1.34 17.00 -10.95
CA ARG A 242 0.90 16.25 -9.73
C ARG A 242 0.14 17.15 -8.75
N GLU A 243 0.63 18.37 -8.53
CA GLU A 243 -0.04 19.33 -7.64
C GLU A 243 -1.40 19.79 -8.21
N ARG A 244 -1.50 20.04 -9.54
CA ARG A 244 -2.80 20.34 -10.17
C ARG A 244 -3.79 19.19 -10.05
N MET A 245 -3.35 17.96 -10.27
CA MET A 245 -4.19 16.77 -10.12
C MET A 245 -4.68 16.61 -8.68
N LYS A 246 -3.79 16.79 -7.70
CA LYS A 246 -4.15 16.75 -6.28
C LYS A 246 -5.19 17.82 -5.94
N GLN A 247 -5.00 19.02 -6.42
CA GLN A 247 -5.95 20.13 -6.19
C GLN A 247 -7.32 19.85 -6.83
N ALA A 248 -7.35 19.36 -8.06
CA ALA A 248 -8.58 18.97 -8.74
C ALA A 248 -9.33 17.86 -7.98
N ALA A 249 -8.61 16.86 -7.48
CA ALA A 249 -9.19 15.80 -6.66
C ALA A 249 -9.78 16.34 -5.34
N LEU A 250 -9.09 17.24 -4.64
CA LEU A 250 -9.60 17.87 -3.41
C LEU A 250 -10.87 18.71 -3.65
N GLU A 251 -10.90 19.46 -4.73
CA GLU A 251 -12.10 20.24 -5.11
C GLU A 251 -13.27 19.30 -5.44
N TRP A 252 -13.00 18.19 -6.11
CA TRP A 252 -14.03 17.20 -6.41
C TRP A 252 -14.52 16.49 -5.15
N LEU A 253 -13.62 16.11 -4.23
CA LEU A 253 -13.97 15.50 -2.94
C LEU A 253 -14.90 16.41 -2.12
N GLY A 254 -14.61 17.72 -2.06
CA GLY A 254 -15.50 18.70 -1.41
C GLY A 254 -16.89 18.76 -2.07
N LYS A 255 -16.98 18.68 -3.42
CA LYS A 255 -18.27 18.58 -4.13
C LYS A 255 -19.02 17.28 -3.82
N ALA A 256 -18.30 16.19 -3.56
CA ALA A 256 -18.83 14.87 -3.22
C ALA A 256 -19.21 14.76 -1.72
N GLY A 257 -18.92 15.78 -0.91
CA GLY A 257 -19.24 15.80 0.52
C GLY A 257 -18.22 15.05 1.39
N PHE A 258 -16.95 15.02 0.93
CA PHE A 258 -15.79 14.61 1.70
C PHE A 258 -14.95 15.85 1.98
N ASP A 259 -15.20 16.47 3.13
CA ASP A 259 -14.45 17.62 3.59
C ASP A 259 -13.21 17.16 4.39
N ASP A 260 -12.24 18.05 4.58
CA ASP A 260 -11.05 17.83 5.41
C ASP A 260 -10.28 16.54 5.03
N MET A 261 -9.93 16.43 3.75
CA MET A 261 -9.19 15.30 3.21
C MET A 261 -7.71 15.65 2.98
N HIS A 262 -6.83 14.75 3.38
CA HIS A 262 -5.37 14.84 3.23
C HIS A 262 -4.87 13.83 2.20
N ALA A 263 -4.10 14.29 1.20
CA ALA A 263 -3.51 13.40 0.20
C ALA A 263 -2.35 12.60 0.83
N THR A 264 -2.39 11.28 0.70
CA THR A 264 -1.38 10.39 1.30
C THR A 264 -0.42 9.84 0.25
N TYR A 265 -0.88 8.97 -0.64
CA TYR A 265 -0.08 8.31 -1.67
C TYR A 265 -0.68 8.50 -3.05
N ALA A 266 0.17 8.49 -4.07
CA ALA A 266 -0.26 8.57 -5.45
C ALA A 266 0.51 7.59 -6.34
N GLN A 267 -0.17 7.03 -7.34
CA GLN A 267 0.39 6.20 -8.40
C GLN A 267 -0.09 6.71 -9.76
N TYR A 268 0.73 6.54 -10.79
CA TYR A 268 0.48 7.08 -12.12
C TYR A 268 0.65 5.98 -13.16
N TYR A 269 -0.39 5.69 -13.93
CA TYR A 269 -0.38 4.66 -14.96
C TYR A 269 -1.48 4.89 -16.00
N SER A 270 -1.23 4.44 -17.22
CA SER A 270 -2.23 4.49 -18.30
C SER A 270 -2.90 5.85 -18.52
N GLY A 271 -2.15 6.95 -18.34
CA GLY A 271 -2.67 8.31 -18.49
C GLY A 271 -3.48 8.84 -17.30
N ALA A 272 -3.54 8.11 -16.20
CA ALA A 272 -4.24 8.52 -14.98
C ALA A 272 -3.33 8.51 -13.75
N GLY A 273 -3.61 9.37 -12.78
CA GLY A 273 -3.07 9.29 -11.43
C GLY A 273 -4.13 8.84 -10.45
N VAL A 274 -3.82 7.83 -9.65
CA VAL A 274 -4.62 7.41 -8.51
C VAL A 274 -4.06 8.03 -7.26
N ILE A 275 -4.83 8.89 -6.62
CA ILE A 275 -4.43 9.59 -5.40
C ILE A 275 -5.32 9.10 -4.26
N ASN A 276 -4.70 8.65 -3.18
CA ASN A 276 -5.40 8.27 -1.97
C ASN A 276 -5.52 9.48 -1.04
N PHE A 277 -6.71 9.67 -0.49
CA PHE A 277 -7.01 10.73 0.46
C PHE A 277 -7.53 10.11 1.76
N ALA A 278 -6.91 10.46 2.88
CA ALA A 278 -7.39 10.13 4.21
C ALA A 278 -8.19 11.30 4.78
N ALA A 279 -9.29 11.03 5.47
CA ALA A 279 -9.98 12.08 6.22
C ALA A 279 -9.07 12.63 7.33
N THR A 280 -9.27 13.90 7.70
CA THR A 280 -8.58 14.49 8.85
C THR A 280 -9.59 15.03 9.87
N LYS A 281 -9.22 15.01 11.14
CA LYS A 281 -9.95 15.63 12.23
C LYS A 281 -8.98 16.15 13.28
N ASP A 282 -9.13 17.41 13.67
CA ASP A 282 -8.23 18.07 14.63
C ASP A 282 -6.73 17.95 14.25
N ASP A 283 -6.42 18.09 12.96
CA ASP A 283 -5.08 17.89 12.36
C ASP A 283 -4.52 16.45 12.49
N ILE A 284 -5.37 15.47 12.76
CA ILE A 284 -5.00 14.04 12.82
C ILE A 284 -5.45 13.35 11.54
N ILE A 285 -4.53 12.66 10.87
CA ILE A 285 -4.81 11.88 9.66
C ILE A 285 -5.48 10.56 10.04
N LEU A 286 -6.62 10.23 9.44
CA LEU A 286 -7.41 9.03 9.75
C LEU A 286 -7.22 7.98 8.66
N TYR A 287 -6.23 7.12 8.79
CA TYR A 287 -5.85 6.17 7.73
C TYR A 287 -6.87 5.05 7.45
N ASN A 288 -7.89 4.86 8.28
CA ASN A 288 -9.00 3.98 7.97
C ASN A 288 -10.06 4.64 7.07
N ASP A 289 -10.11 5.96 7.02
CA ASP A 289 -11.17 6.72 6.36
C ASP A 289 -10.67 7.22 4.99
N LEU A 290 -10.39 6.26 4.08
CA LEU A 290 -9.75 6.52 2.79
C LEU A 290 -10.76 6.65 1.66
N VAL A 291 -10.51 7.60 0.76
CA VAL A 291 -11.13 7.72 -0.55
C VAL A 291 -10.04 7.73 -1.61
N LYS A 292 -10.17 6.89 -2.64
CA LYS A 292 -9.30 6.89 -3.82
C LYS A 292 -9.92 7.74 -4.91
N VAL A 293 -9.12 8.56 -5.57
CA VAL A 293 -9.56 9.42 -6.69
C VAL A 293 -8.63 9.21 -7.88
N TRP A 294 -9.22 8.91 -9.03
CA TRP A 294 -8.52 8.83 -10.32
C TRP A 294 -8.63 10.16 -11.03
N VAL A 295 -7.51 10.70 -11.45
CA VAL A 295 -7.42 11.97 -12.18
C VAL A 295 -6.68 11.74 -13.48
N ASP A 296 -7.24 12.19 -14.60
CA ASP A 296 -6.60 12.13 -15.90
C ASP A 296 -5.40 13.09 -15.94
N ILE A 297 -4.24 12.59 -16.37
CA ILE A 297 -2.96 13.35 -16.35
C ILE A 297 -2.99 14.52 -17.34
N GLU A 298 -3.63 14.36 -18.50
CA GLU A 298 -3.64 15.37 -19.55
C GLU A 298 -4.62 16.51 -19.25
N THR A 299 -5.84 16.14 -18.81
CA THR A 299 -6.93 17.10 -18.59
C THR A 299 -7.01 17.61 -17.16
N ASN A 300 -6.45 16.90 -16.20
CA ASN A 300 -6.64 17.07 -14.76
C ASN A 300 -8.10 16.92 -14.31
N GLU A 301 -8.93 16.24 -15.08
CA GLU A 301 -10.31 15.93 -14.70
C GLU A 301 -10.35 14.67 -13.84
N VAL A 302 -11.24 14.67 -12.84
CA VAL A 302 -11.52 13.46 -12.05
C VAL A 302 -12.34 12.50 -12.89
N ILE A 303 -11.77 11.31 -13.12
CA ILE A 303 -12.35 10.26 -13.97
C ILE A 303 -12.80 9.04 -13.16
N GLY A 304 -12.55 9.02 -11.86
CA GLY A 304 -12.97 7.92 -11.00
C GLY A 304 -12.84 8.25 -9.52
N ALA A 305 -13.58 7.52 -8.69
CA ALA A 305 -13.45 7.56 -7.25
C ALA A 305 -13.94 6.25 -6.61
N ASP A 306 -13.34 5.87 -5.49
CA ASP A 306 -13.79 4.76 -4.65
C ASP A 306 -13.80 5.19 -3.19
N ALA A 307 -15.00 5.29 -2.63
CA ALA A 307 -15.21 5.72 -1.25
C ALA A 307 -15.61 4.56 -0.32
N ARG A 308 -15.55 3.30 -0.77
CA ARG A 308 -16.00 2.14 0.02
C ARG A 308 -15.28 2.05 1.35
N ASN A 309 -13.97 2.25 1.40
CA ASN A 309 -13.22 2.20 2.65
C ASN A 309 -13.72 3.27 3.65
N TYR A 310 -13.93 4.49 3.18
CA TYR A 310 -14.52 5.55 3.99
C TYR A 310 -15.91 5.15 4.50
N LEU A 311 -16.78 4.65 3.62
CA LEU A 311 -18.15 4.27 3.98
C LEU A 311 -18.21 3.11 4.98
N PHE A 312 -17.25 2.20 4.96
CA PHE A 312 -17.15 1.12 5.95
C PHE A 312 -16.59 1.57 7.29
N SER A 313 -15.65 2.50 7.30
CA SER A 313 -14.81 2.78 8.47
C SER A 313 -15.15 4.09 9.18
N HIS A 314 -15.59 5.11 8.44
CA HIS A 314 -15.78 6.45 8.98
C HIS A 314 -16.85 6.49 10.07
N THR A 315 -16.47 7.06 11.20
CA THR A 315 -17.39 7.33 12.32
C THR A 315 -17.06 8.68 12.94
N GLU A 316 -18.07 9.33 13.49
CA GLU A 316 -17.83 10.43 14.43
C GLU A 316 -17.16 9.85 15.68
N ARG A 317 -15.93 10.29 15.94
CA ARG A 317 -15.12 9.86 17.09
C ARG A 317 -14.42 11.02 17.75
N GLU A 318 -14.26 10.94 19.07
CA GLU A 318 -13.41 11.87 19.80
C GLU A 318 -11.95 11.49 19.59
N MET A 319 -11.12 12.49 19.26
CA MET A 319 -9.69 12.23 19.07
C MET A 319 -8.99 12.10 20.43
N PRO A 320 -8.21 11.04 20.65
CA PRO A 320 -7.43 10.91 21.87
C PRO A 320 -6.34 12.00 21.93
N THR A 321 -6.11 12.55 23.12
CA THR A 321 -5.01 13.50 23.33
C THR A 321 -3.70 12.75 23.54
N PRO A 322 -2.60 13.12 22.86
CA PRO A 322 -1.29 12.52 23.09
C PRO A 322 -0.86 12.65 24.55
N SER A 323 -0.34 11.56 25.14
CA SER A 323 0.28 11.55 26.47
C SER A 323 1.79 11.78 26.38
N VAL A 324 2.40 11.38 25.26
CA VAL A 324 3.81 11.60 24.92
C VAL A 324 3.90 12.87 24.10
N ASN A 325 4.77 13.79 24.45
CA ASN A 325 4.95 15.00 23.64
C ASN A 325 5.76 14.72 22.36
N PRO A 326 5.65 15.60 21.33
CA PRO A 326 6.31 15.37 20.04
C PRO A 326 7.83 15.15 20.14
N GLY A 327 8.53 15.89 21.02
CA GLY A 327 9.98 15.75 21.18
C GLY A 327 10.39 14.44 21.86
N GLU A 328 9.57 13.96 22.80
CA GLU A 328 9.77 12.65 23.43
C GLU A 328 9.53 11.51 22.43
N ALA A 329 8.53 11.64 21.56
CA ALA A 329 8.26 10.67 20.50
C ALA A 329 9.42 10.64 19.47
N GLU A 330 9.89 11.81 19.06
CA GLU A 330 11.02 11.96 18.12
C GLU A 330 12.30 11.33 18.68
N ALA A 331 12.56 11.45 19.98
CA ALA A 331 13.70 10.82 20.64
C ALA A 331 13.64 9.28 20.70
N LYS A 332 12.49 8.67 20.31
CA LYS A 332 12.33 7.22 20.17
C LYS A 332 12.61 6.72 18.75
N VAL A 333 12.61 7.62 17.77
CA VAL A 333 12.98 7.29 16.40
C VAL A 333 14.48 7.02 16.33
N SER A 334 14.87 6.06 15.50
CA SER A 334 16.29 5.74 15.30
C SER A 334 17.07 6.97 14.84
N VAL A 335 18.29 7.13 15.39
CA VAL A 335 19.23 8.18 14.97
C VAL A 335 19.68 8.06 13.51
N ASN A 336 19.45 6.88 12.90
CA ASN A 336 19.75 6.62 11.49
C ASN A 336 18.72 7.20 10.54
N LEU A 337 17.55 7.65 11.03
CA LEU A 337 16.51 8.29 10.22
C LEU A 337 16.67 9.81 10.25
N GLU A 338 16.99 10.40 9.12
CA GLU A 338 16.93 11.84 8.91
C GLU A 338 15.47 12.27 8.74
N ILE A 339 14.85 12.78 9.82
CA ILE A 339 13.43 13.12 9.83
C ILE A 339 13.16 14.35 8.96
N GLU A 340 12.25 14.21 7.98
CA GLU A 340 11.83 15.28 7.06
C GLU A 340 10.47 15.88 7.47
N SER A 341 9.56 15.06 7.97
CA SER A 341 8.25 15.54 8.44
C SER A 341 7.74 14.77 9.65
N ARG A 342 6.80 15.40 10.36
CA ARG A 342 6.11 14.81 11.50
C ARG A 342 4.65 15.23 11.49
N GLU A 343 3.75 14.25 11.57
CA GLU A 343 2.30 14.45 11.64
C GLU A 343 1.70 13.57 12.75
N LEU A 344 0.45 13.82 13.12
CA LEU A 344 -0.33 12.91 13.94
C LEU A 344 -1.24 12.08 13.04
N ALA A 345 -1.28 10.78 13.27
CA ALA A 345 -2.09 9.85 12.50
C ALA A 345 -2.79 8.84 13.40
N LEU A 346 -4.03 8.53 13.09
CA LEU A 346 -4.77 7.42 13.65
C LEU A 346 -4.63 6.24 12.69
N ILE A 347 -3.83 5.25 13.08
CA ILE A 347 -3.52 4.10 12.21
C ILE A 347 -4.27 2.85 12.65
N PRO A 348 -4.69 1.98 11.71
CA PRO A 348 -5.26 0.69 12.04
C PRO A 348 -4.19 -0.26 12.61
N ILE A 349 -4.49 -0.90 13.72
CA ILE A 349 -3.68 -1.98 14.30
C ILE A 349 -4.34 -3.33 14.02
N THR A 350 -5.66 -3.36 14.11
CA THR A 350 -6.51 -4.49 13.72
C THR A 350 -7.73 -3.96 12.99
N VAL A 351 -8.58 -4.88 12.50
CA VAL A 351 -9.87 -4.53 11.87
C VAL A 351 -10.74 -3.62 12.76
N GLU A 352 -10.62 -3.74 14.08
CA GLU A 352 -11.50 -3.06 15.05
C GLU A 352 -10.79 -2.02 15.90
N THR A 353 -9.45 -1.99 15.87
CA THR A 353 -8.67 -1.12 16.76
C THR A 353 -7.78 -0.17 15.98
N GLU A 354 -7.83 1.09 16.38
CA GLU A 354 -6.98 2.16 15.87
C GLU A 354 -6.05 2.66 16.98
N ARG A 355 -4.95 3.25 16.59
CA ARG A 355 -3.97 3.82 17.49
C ARG A 355 -3.49 5.18 17.02
N LEU A 356 -3.52 6.14 17.93
CA LEU A 356 -2.94 7.46 17.67
C LEU A 356 -1.42 7.37 17.75
N CYS A 357 -0.76 7.74 16.67
CA CYS A 357 0.68 7.71 16.54
C CYS A 357 1.20 9.05 16.02
N TYR A 358 2.44 9.35 16.36
CA TYR A 358 3.26 10.28 15.61
C TYR A 358 3.80 9.54 14.39
N GLU A 359 3.56 10.07 13.21
CA GLU A 359 4.10 9.62 11.94
C GLU A 359 5.35 10.44 11.64
N PHE A 360 6.49 9.77 11.52
CA PHE A 360 7.74 10.39 11.12
C PHE A 360 8.13 9.87 9.75
N LYS A 361 8.22 10.77 8.76
CA LYS A 361 8.79 10.46 7.45
C LYS A 361 10.21 10.96 7.40
N GLY A 362 11.09 10.20 6.76
CA GLY A 362 12.49 10.58 6.65
C GLY A 362 13.29 9.58 5.82
N ARG A 363 14.60 9.80 5.79
CA ARG A 363 15.55 9.03 4.98
C ARG A 363 16.61 8.34 5.82
N CYS A 364 17.02 7.16 5.32
CA CYS A 364 18.23 6.49 5.77
C CYS A 364 19.04 6.09 4.52
N GLY A 365 20.10 6.84 4.21
CA GLY A 365 20.79 6.74 2.93
C GLY A 365 19.90 7.22 1.78
N GLU A 366 19.72 6.37 0.77
CA GLU A 366 18.88 6.66 -0.40
C GLU A 366 17.41 6.24 -0.21
N ASP A 367 17.13 5.49 0.85
CA ASP A 367 15.81 4.91 1.10
C ASP A 367 14.95 5.82 1.99
N GLU A 368 13.65 5.86 1.71
CA GLU A 368 12.65 6.64 2.45
C GLU A 368 11.84 5.70 3.36
N TYR A 369 11.53 6.19 4.58
CA TYR A 369 10.80 5.42 5.58
C TYR A 369 9.72 6.23 6.26
N ILE A 370 8.73 5.50 6.78
CA ILE A 370 7.74 6.03 7.72
C ILE A 370 7.86 5.22 9.01
N VAL A 371 8.00 5.92 10.13
CA VAL A 371 8.04 5.32 11.47
C VAL A 371 6.88 5.86 12.29
N TYR A 372 6.11 4.96 12.89
CA TYR A 372 4.99 5.29 13.76
C TYR A 372 5.33 5.06 15.22
N ILE A 373 5.26 6.13 16.01
CA ILE A 373 5.45 6.09 17.48
C ILE A 373 4.10 6.32 18.17
N ASP A 374 3.67 5.39 18.96
CA ASP A 374 2.44 5.47 19.76
C ASP A 374 2.42 6.75 20.60
N ALA A 375 1.43 7.60 20.38
CA ALA A 375 1.32 8.88 21.05
C ALA A 375 0.88 8.78 22.53
N GLN A 376 0.50 7.58 23.01
CA GLN A 376 0.15 7.33 24.39
C GLN A 376 1.31 6.72 25.21
N THR A 377 2.07 5.82 24.58
CA THR A 377 3.09 5.02 25.28
C THR A 377 4.52 5.35 24.86
N GLY A 378 4.72 5.99 23.71
CA GLY A 378 6.03 6.21 23.11
C GLY A 378 6.66 4.94 22.50
N ALA A 379 5.90 3.86 22.36
CA ALA A 379 6.38 2.64 21.73
C ALA A 379 6.34 2.76 20.21
N GLU A 380 7.38 2.27 19.55
CA GLU A 380 7.39 2.12 18.10
C GLU A 380 6.39 1.05 17.69
N GLN A 381 5.45 1.41 16.78
CA GLN A 381 4.34 0.55 16.38
C GLN A 381 4.60 -0.13 15.04
N GLN A 382 5.00 0.65 14.06
CA GLN A 382 5.19 0.17 12.68
C GLN A 382 6.29 0.96 11.99
N ILE A 383 6.95 0.30 11.05
CA ILE A 383 7.91 0.91 10.14
C ILE A 383 7.53 0.48 8.72
N PHE A 384 7.44 1.44 7.80
CA PHE A 384 7.26 1.20 6.40
C PHE A 384 8.44 1.73 5.58
N VAL A 385 8.80 0.99 4.55
CA VAL A 385 9.71 1.45 3.49
C VAL A 385 8.86 2.10 2.40
N ILE A 386 9.21 3.29 1.96
CA ILE A 386 8.61 3.91 0.78
C ILE A 386 9.44 3.45 -0.43
N ILE A 387 8.80 2.72 -1.32
CA ILE A 387 9.41 2.23 -2.56
C ILE A 387 9.02 3.19 -3.67
N ASN A 388 9.97 3.96 -4.16
CA ASN A 388 9.77 4.83 -5.32
C ASN A 388 9.86 3.98 -6.59
N THR A 389 8.80 3.96 -7.38
CA THR A 389 8.72 3.27 -8.68
C THR A 389 8.58 4.28 -9.81
N GLU A 390 8.75 3.84 -11.05
CA GLU A 390 8.50 4.67 -12.23
C GLU A 390 7.06 5.21 -12.28
N ASN A 391 6.13 4.55 -11.59
CA ASN A 391 4.70 4.85 -11.58
C ASN A 391 4.22 5.52 -10.28
N GLY A 392 5.10 5.87 -9.34
CA GLY A 392 4.73 6.48 -8.07
C GLY A 392 5.29 5.75 -6.85
N GLN A 393 4.67 5.97 -5.70
CA GLN A 393 5.14 5.47 -4.41
C GLN A 393 4.31 4.27 -3.94
N LEU A 394 4.99 3.26 -3.43
CA LEU A 394 4.43 2.13 -2.70
C LEU A 394 4.98 2.13 -1.29
N THR A 395 4.27 1.49 -0.35
CA THR A 395 4.77 1.22 1.00
C THR A 395 4.80 -0.28 1.26
N ALA A 396 5.87 -0.76 1.86
CA ALA A 396 6.06 -2.16 2.21
C ALA A 396 6.39 -2.33 3.70
#